data_526d5e16ae1e026141f8aef24aef4e36
#
_entry.id   526d5e16ae1e026141f8aef24aef4e36
#
_cell.length_a   1.000
_cell.length_b   1.000
_cell.length_c   1.000
_cell.angle_alpha   90.00
_cell.angle_beta   90.00
_cell.angle_gamma   90.00
#
_symmetry.space_group_name_H-M   'P 1'
#
loop_
_entity.id
_entity.type
_entity.pdbx_description
1 polymer ?
#
loop_
_entity_poly.entity_id
_entity_poly.type
_entity_poly.pdbx_seq_one_letter_code
_entity_poly.pdbx_strand_id
1 'polypeptide(L)'
;MDETPGIVLAVYAHPDDADVACGGSLARWAKAGSAVHLVVCTDGGKGTADPAVEPRELAVERAAELESSSALIGLSSVENLGFPDGELTDSDDFRCTLVERVRALRPDVVCGHDPTAVFFGQDYFNHRDHRIAGAALLDSVAPAAALPHYFSDAGPPHQVSTVLLSATLEPDEWVDIADTIETKASAVECHRTQFAGQDGWAGEAVRRRAAEEGRRAGVTYAEGFRRLTLGV
;
A
#
# COMPACT_ATOMS: atom_id res chain seq x y z
N MET A 1 16.40 -3.87 2.97
CA MET A 1 16.44 -2.91 4.10
C MET A 1 16.67 -3.68 5.39
N ASP A 2 17.79 -3.42 6.07
CA ASP A 2 18.23 -4.19 7.29
C ASP A 2 17.69 -3.56 8.59
N GLU A 3 17.36 -2.29 8.59
CA GLU A 3 16.84 -1.60 9.77
C GLU A 3 15.32 -1.72 9.86
N THR A 4 14.83 -1.98 11.09
CA THR A 4 13.40 -1.98 11.39
C THR A 4 12.96 -0.54 11.66
N PRO A 5 12.03 0.04 10.86
CA PRO A 5 11.52 1.39 11.11
C PRO A 5 10.69 1.41 12.41
N GLY A 6 10.64 2.54 13.08
CA GLY A 6 9.78 2.72 14.26
C GLY A 6 8.31 2.81 13.86
N ILE A 7 8.01 3.71 12.89
CA ILE A 7 6.65 3.94 12.40
C ILE A 7 6.64 3.85 10.87
N VAL A 8 5.70 3.06 10.34
CA VAL A 8 5.45 2.89 8.90
C VAL A 8 4.04 3.36 8.57
N LEU A 9 3.91 4.17 7.52
CA LEU A 9 2.64 4.52 6.91
C LEU A 9 2.57 3.94 5.50
N ALA A 10 1.64 3.03 5.25
CA ALA A 10 1.33 2.52 3.92
C ALA A 10 0.08 3.24 3.38
N VAL A 11 0.12 3.72 2.14
CA VAL A 11 -1.00 4.41 1.48
C VAL A 11 -1.26 3.75 0.14
N TYR A 12 -2.45 3.17 -0.01
CA TYR A 12 -2.82 2.41 -1.20
C TYR A 12 -4.20 2.79 -1.71
N ALA A 13 -4.46 2.52 -2.98
CA ALA A 13 -5.70 2.94 -3.64
C ALA A 13 -6.90 2.11 -3.20
N HIS A 14 -6.78 0.77 -3.19
CA HIS A 14 -7.89 -0.15 -2.93
C HIS A 14 -7.60 -1.07 -1.73
N PRO A 15 -8.63 -1.73 -1.18
CA PRO A 15 -8.49 -2.52 0.05
C PRO A 15 -7.46 -3.67 0.02
N ASP A 16 -7.22 -4.29 -1.14
CA ASP A 16 -6.32 -5.43 -1.32
C ASP A 16 -4.89 -5.05 -1.77
N ASP A 17 -4.67 -3.82 -2.23
CA ASP A 17 -3.42 -3.40 -2.85
C ASP A 17 -2.18 -3.55 -1.96
N ALA A 18 -2.28 -3.14 -0.69
CA ALA A 18 -1.17 -3.23 0.25
C ALA A 18 -0.73 -4.67 0.47
N ASP A 19 -1.70 -5.59 0.62
CA ASP A 19 -1.46 -7.00 0.87
C ASP A 19 -0.77 -7.65 -0.32
N VAL A 20 -1.25 -7.35 -1.53
CA VAL A 20 -0.66 -7.83 -2.79
C VAL A 20 0.72 -7.25 -3.03
N ALA A 21 0.92 -5.94 -2.79
CA ALA A 21 2.15 -5.24 -3.14
C ALA A 21 3.27 -5.45 -2.11
N CYS A 22 2.98 -5.27 -0.81
CA CYS A 22 3.98 -5.24 0.26
C CYS A 22 3.55 -5.88 1.59
N GLY A 23 2.49 -6.71 1.60
CA GLY A 23 1.95 -7.33 2.82
C GLY A 23 2.97 -8.13 3.62
N GLY A 24 3.96 -8.76 2.96
CA GLY A 24 5.05 -9.48 3.62
C GLY A 24 5.99 -8.55 4.38
N SER A 25 6.34 -7.41 3.80
CA SER A 25 7.15 -6.36 4.43
C SER A 25 6.44 -5.73 5.61
N LEU A 26 5.15 -5.39 5.44
CA LEU A 26 4.33 -4.83 6.53
C LEU A 26 4.25 -5.81 7.71
N ALA A 27 4.00 -7.10 7.44
CA ALA A 27 3.97 -8.15 8.47
C ALA A 27 5.34 -8.33 9.16
N ARG A 28 6.44 -8.27 8.40
CA ARG A 28 7.80 -8.34 8.95
C ARG A 28 8.06 -7.19 9.92
N TRP A 29 7.74 -5.96 9.54
CA TRP A 29 7.95 -4.80 10.39
C TRP A 29 7.05 -4.82 11.63
N ALA A 30 5.76 -5.17 11.47
CA ALA A 30 4.84 -5.34 12.59
C ALA A 30 5.36 -6.40 13.59
N LYS A 31 5.80 -7.56 13.10
CA LYS A 31 6.40 -8.63 13.91
C LYS A 31 7.70 -8.18 14.61
N ALA A 32 8.45 -7.26 14.00
CA ALA A 32 9.67 -6.70 14.57
C ALA A 32 9.41 -5.55 15.56
N GLY A 33 8.14 -5.14 15.78
CA GLY A 33 7.73 -4.13 16.76
C GLY A 33 7.49 -2.74 16.20
N SER A 34 7.48 -2.56 14.86
CA SER A 34 7.08 -1.30 14.23
C SER A 34 5.60 -1.02 14.46
N ALA A 35 5.24 0.26 14.63
CA ALA A 35 3.86 0.71 14.49
C ALA A 35 3.56 0.86 12.99
N VAL A 36 2.78 -0.09 12.43
CA VAL A 36 2.45 -0.12 11.00
C VAL A 36 1.01 0.34 10.80
N HIS A 37 0.83 1.41 10.05
CA HIS A 37 -0.46 2.04 9.74
C HIS A 37 -0.77 1.92 8.25
N LEU A 38 -2.03 1.61 7.91
CA LEU A 38 -2.50 1.54 6.54
C LEU A 38 -3.62 2.55 6.30
N VAL A 39 -3.49 3.32 5.24
CA VAL A 39 -4.54 4.18 4.69
C VAL A 39 -4.91 3.66 3.30
N VAL A 40 -6.18 3.31 3.12
CA VAL A 40 -6.77 2.95 1.84
C VAL A 40 -7.56 4.13 1.32
N CYS A 41 -7.34 4.52 0.06
CA CYS A 41 -7.93 5.75 -0.46
C CYS A 41 -9.40 5.58 -0.88
N THR A 42 -9.74 4.46 -1.53
CA THR A 42 -11.09 4.26 -2.09
C THR A 42 -11.85 3.13 -1.39
N ASP A 43 -13.18 3.16 -1.56
CA ASP A 43 -14.09 2.14 -1.02
C ASP A 43 -14.00 0.79 -1.76
N GLY A 44 -13.40 0.76 -2.97
CA GLY A 44 -13.28 -0.43 -3.81
C GLY A 44 -14.61 -0.99 -4.33
N GLY A 45 -15.68 -0.19 -4.28
CA GLY A 45 -17.04 -0.66 -4.54
C GLY A 45 -17.34 -1.02 -6.00
N LYS A 46 -16.45 -0.69 -6.95
CA LYS A 46 -16.65 -1.02 -8.36
C LYS A 46 -15.78 -2.20 -8.84
N GLY A 47 -15.09 -2.87 -7.96
CA GLY A 47 -14.18 -3.98 -8.26
C GLY A 47 -14.89 -5.30 -8.57
N THR A 48 -15.94 -5.29 -9.41
CA THR A 48 -16.63 -6.50 -9.86
C THR A 48 -17.08 -6.40 -11.31
N ALA A 49 -17.13 -7.56 -11.99
CA ALA A 49 -17.71 -7.68 -13.33
C ALA A 49 -19.18 -8.11 -13.30
N ASP A 50 -19.73 -8.46 -12.15
CA ASP A 50 -21.13 -8.85 -11.99
C ASP A 50 -22.02 -7.60 -11.85
N PRO A 51 -22.89 -7.30 -12.84
CA PRO A 51 -23.76 -6.12 -12.79
C PRO A 51 -24.88 -6.23 -11.74
N ALA A 52 -25.08 -7.39 -11.13
CA ALA A 52 -26.08 -7.59 -10.08
C ALA A 52 -25.56 -7.21 -8.68
N VAL A 53 -24.23 -7.03 -8.53
CA VAL A 53 -23.63 -6.63 -7.27
C VAL A 53 -23.72 -5.11 -7.11
N GLU A 54 -24.37 -4.68 -6.05
CA GLU A 54 -24.51 -3.25 -5.74
C GLU A 54 -23.16 -2.70 -5.20
N PRO A 55 -22.63 -1.59 -5.74
CA PRO A 55 -21.33 -1.04 -5.34
C PRO A 55 -21.19 -0.78 -3.83
N ARG A 56 -22.25 -0.33 -3.18
CA ARG A 56 -22.23 -0.07 -1.73
C ARG A 56 -22.14 -1.33 -0.91
N GLU A 57 -22.77 -2.42 -1.35
CA GLU A 57 -22.70 -3.72 -0.68
C GLU A 57 -21.29 -4.30 -0.82
N LEU A 58 -20.73 -4.25 -2.03
CA LEU A 58 -19.35 -4.66 -2.26
C LEU A 58 -18.35 -3.87 -1.40
N ALA A 59 -18.51 -2.55 -1.29
CA ALA A 59 -17.65 -1.72 -0.46
C ALA A 59 -17.67 -2.15 1.02
N VAL A 60 -18.85 -2.51 1.54
CA VAL A 60 -18.98 -3.02 2.93
C VAL A 60 -18.28 -4.37 3.10
N GLU A 61 -18.45 -5.29 2.13
CA GLU A 61 -17.77 -6.58 2.17
C GLU A 61 -16.25 -6.41 2.10
N ARG A 62 -15.74 -5.59 1.17
CA ARG A 62 -14.31 -5.31 1.03
C ARG A 62 -13.71 -4.63 2.27
N ALA A 63 -14.47 -3.78 2.96
CA ALA A 63 -14.03 -3.20 4.23
C ALA A 63 -13.85 -4.29 5.31
N ALA A 64 -14.75 -5.27 5.41
CA ALA A 64 -14.62 -6.38 6.36
C ALA A 64 -13.45 -7.34 6.00
N GLU A 65 -13.19 -7.53 4.71
CA GLU A 65 -12.04 -8.28 4.21
C GLU A 65 -10.72 -7.59 4.57
N LEU A 66 -10.65 -6.26 4.39
CA LEU A 66 -9.52 -5.40 4.77
C LEU A 66 -9.23 -5.48 6.28
N GLU A 67 -10.25 -5.42 7.13
CA GLU A 67 -10.08 -5.59 8.57
C GLU A 67 -9.50 -6.96 8.93
N SER A 68 -9.97 -8.01 8.25
CA SER A 68 -9.52 -9.38 8.46
C SER A 68 -8.06 -9.57 8.04
N SER A 69 -7.66 -9.03 6.88
CA SER A 69 -6.28 -9.09 6.40
C SER A 69 -5.34 -8.26 7.27
N SER A 70 -5.77 -7.07 7.68
CA SER A 70 -5.02 -6.17 8.56
C SER A 70 -4.70 -6.81 9.91
N ALA A 71 -5.64 -7.57 10.48
CA ALA A 71 -5.43 -8.32 11.72
C ALA A 71 -4.39 -9.44 11.55
N LEU A 72 -4.37 -10.14 10.41
CA LEU A 72 -3.36 -11.17 10.11
C LEU A 72 -1.96 -10.58 9.95
N ILE A 73 -1.83 -9.44 9.29
CA ILE A 73 -0.56 -8.72 9.11
C ILE A 73 -0.06 -8.16 10.45
N GLY A 74 -0.96 -7.83 11.36
CA GLY A 74 -0.65 -7.23 12.65
C GLY A 74 -0.51 -5.71 12.58
N LEU A 75 -1.33 -5.05 11.74
CA LEU A 75 -1.33 -3.60 11.60
C LEU A 75 -1.79 -2.92 12.90
N SER A 76 -1.18 -1.79 13.22
CA SER A 76 -1.55 -0.95 14.38
C SER A 76 -2.85 -0.19 14.14
N SER A 77 -3.11 0.20 12.90
CA SER A 77 -4.39 0.77 12.47
C SER A 77 -4.59 0.61 10.97
N VAL A 78 -5.84 0.57 10.57
CA VAL A 78 -6.29 0.69 9.18
C VAL A 78 -7.36 1.77 9.09
N GLU A 79 -7.28 2.59 8.05
CA GLU A 79 -8.27 3.62 7.74
C GLU A 79 -8.62 3.55 6.26
N ASN A 80 -9.92 3.52 5.94
CA ASN A 80 -10.41 3.70 4.58
C ASN A 80 -10.98 5.12 4.44
N LEU A 81 -10.44 5.91 3.52
CA LEU A 81 -10.88 7.29 3.28
C LEU A 81 -12.23 7.38 2.56
N GLY A 82 -12.67 6.28 1.94
CA GLY A 82 -13.99 6.16 1.33
C GLY A 82 -14.21 6.98 0.07
N PHE A 83 -13.15 7.37 -0.65
CA PHE A 83 -13.31 7.95 -1.98
C PHE A 83 -13.92 6.91 -2.92
N PRO A 84 -14.79 7.33 -3.89
CA PRO A 84 -15.37 6.38 -4.83
C PRO A 84 -14.29 5.69 -5.69
N ASP A 85 -14.39 4.36 -5.79
CA ASP A 85 -13.53 3.54 -6.63
C ASP A 85 -13.55 4.00 -8.11
N GLY A 86 -12.36 4.10 -8.72
CA GLY A 86 -12.19 4.56 -10.11
C GLY A 86 -12.33 6.08 -10.32
N GLU A 87 -12.61 6.86 -9.26
CA GLU A 87 -12.88 8.29 -9.35
C GLU A 87 -11.87 9.16 -8.58
N LEU A 88 -10.82 8.55 -8.03
CA LEU A 88 -9.81 9.29 -7.28
C LEU A 88 -9.23 10.42 -8.14
N THR A 89 -9.08 11.60 -7.55
CA THR A 89 -8.50 12.77 -8.20
C THR A 89 -7.39 13.36 -7.34
N ASP A 90 -6.33 13.83 -7.98
CA ASP A 90 -5.26 14.57 -7.30
C ASP A 90 -5.74 15.99 -7.00
N SER A 91 -6.50 16.10 -5.89
CA SER A 91 -7.07 17.37 -5.41
C SER A 91 -6.32 17.87 -4.17
N ASP A 92 -6.43 19.17 -3.89
CA ASP A 92 -5.87 19.75 -2.67
C ASP A 92 -6.48 19.13 -1.40
N ASP A 93 -7.76 18.80 -1.41
CA ASP A 93 -8.45 18.15 -0.28
C ASP A 93 -7.86 16.74 -0.04
N PHE A 94 -7.64 15.97 -1.10
CA PHE A 94 -7.03 14.65 -0.97
C PHE A 94 -5.58 14.73 -0.47
N ARG A 95 -4.77 15.63 -1.04
CA ARG A 95 -3.40 15.86 -0.55
C ARG A 95 -3.36 16.36 0.89
N CYS A 96 -4.27 17.28 1.26
CA CYS A 96 -4.40 17.74 2.64
C CYS A 96 -4.66 16.59 3.61
N THR A 97 -5.59 15.70 3.26
CA THR A 97 -5.88 14.49 4.04
C THR A 97 -4.63 13.63 4.25
N LEU A 98 -3.84 13.40 3.19
CA LEU A 98 -2.59 12.62 3.31
C LEU A 98 -1.54 13.35 4.16
N VAL A 99 -1.39 14.68 4.01
CA VAL A 99 -0.50 15.49 4.83
C VAL A 99 -0.86 15.42 6.31
N GLU A 100 -2.16 15.49 6.64
CA GLU A 100 -2.64 15.31 8.02
C GLU A 100 -2.20 13.96 8.61
N ARG A 101 -2.33 12.87 7.85
CA ARG A 101 -1.93 11.52 8.30
C ARG A 101 -0.42 11.42 8.48
N VAL A 102 0.37 11.94 7.53
CA VAL A 102 1.85 11.98 7.65
C VAL A 102 2.27 12.78 8.87
N ARG A 103 1.70 13.97 9.09
CA ARG A 103 2.05 14.83 10.24
C ARG A 103 1.60 14.27 11.57
N ALA A 104 0.42 13.65 11.63
CA ALA A 104 -0.13 13.05 12.85
C ALA A 104 0.63 11.78 13.27
N LEU A 105 0.90 10.88 12.33
CA LEU A 105 1.57 9.60 12.59
C LEU A 105 3.09 9.73 12.68
N ARG A 106 3.68 10.71 12.02
CA ARG A 106 5.13 10.97 11.99
C ARG A 106 5.95 9.75 11.56
N PRO A 107 5.65 9.12 10.40
CA PRO A 107 6.31 7.90 9.97
C PRO A 107 7.78 8.13 9.59
N ASP A 108 8.63 7.15 9.90
CA ASP A 108 10.01 7.07 9.40
C ASP A 108 10.02 6.65 7.94
N VAL A 109 9.13 5.70 7.60
CA VAL A 109 8.99 5.11 6.28
C VAL A 109 7.56 5.26 5.79
N VAL A 110 7.41 5.67 4.53
CA VAL A 110 6.13 5.69 3.83
C VAL A 110 6.18 4.72 2.65
N CYS A 111 5.16 3.88 2.51
CA CYS A 111 5.00 2.95 1.39
C CYS A 111 3.79 3.33 0.53
N GLY A 112 3.88 3.14 -0.79
CA GLY A 112 2.75 3.36 -1.70
C GLY A 112 3.01 2.86 -3.11
N HIS A 113 2.08 3.16 -4.02
CA HIS A 113 2.23 2.83 -5.43
C HIS A 113 3.33 3.65 -6.10
N ASP A 114 4.05 3.05 -7.06
CA ASP A 114 4.90 3.80 -7.99
C ASP A 114 4.02 4.44 -9.08
N PRO A 115 3.84 5.79 -9.09
CA PRO A 115 3.01 6.43 -10.10
C PRO A 115 3.63 6.43 -11.50
N THR A 116 4.93 6.13 -11.62
CA THR A 116 5.66 6.08 -12.89
C THR A 116 5.57 4.74 -13.60
N ALA A 117 5.17 3.69 -12.87
CA ALA A 117 4.96 2.36 -13.42
C ALA A 117 3.59 2.28 -14.11
N VAL A 118 3.54 2.60 -15.40
CA VAL A 118 2.28 2.66 -16.16
C VAL A 118 1.99 1.37 -16.90
N PHE A 119 2.96 0.79 -17.59
CA PHE A 119 2.76 -0.38 -18.45
C PHE A 119 3.55 -1.59 -17.93
N PHE A 120 2.86 -2.66 -17.61
CA PHE A 120 3.44 -3.93 -17.17
C PHE A 120 3.37 -4.93 -18.32
N GLY A 121 4.47 -5.08 -19.05
CA GLY A 121 4.51 -5.89 -20.25
C GLY A 121 3.62 -5.32 -21.37
N GLN A 122 2.90 -6.22 -22.06
CA GLN A 122 1.98 -5.85 -23.14
C GLN A 122 0.50 -6.04 -22.77
N ASP A 123 0.23 -6.60 -21.58
CA ASP A 123 -1.09 -7.13 -21.23
C ASP A 123 -1.78 -6.35 -20.11
N TYR A 124 -1.05 -5.52 -19.36
CA TYR A 124 -1.61 -4.77 -18.26
C TYR A 124 -1.05 -3.33 -18.18
N PHE A 125 -1.93 -2.38 -17.99
CA PHE A 125 -1.56 -1.01 -17.61
C PHE A 125 -2.13 -0.67 -16.22
N ASN A 126 -1.36 0.11 -15.46
CA ASN A 126 -1.65 0.40 -14.08
C ASN A 126 -2.96 1.18 -13.91
N HIS A 127 -3.73 0.81 -12.89
CA HIS A 127 -5.01 1.44 -12.59
C HIS A 127 -4.84 2.95 -12.38
N ARG A 128 -5.85 3.71 -12.79
CA ARG A 128 -5.85 5.17 -12.63
C ARG A 128 -5.63 5.57 -11.17
N ASP A 129 -6.37 4.96 -10.25
CA ASP A 129 -6.31 5.31 -8.84
C ASP A 129 -4.96 4.96 -8.21
N HIS A 130 -4.26 3.89 -8.63
CA HIS A 130 -2.88 3.61 -8.19
C HIS A 130 -1.94 4.75 -8.56
N ARG A 131 -2.03 5.26 -9.78
CA ARG A 131 -1.17 6.36 -10.25
C ARG A 131 -1.48 7.66 -9.52
N ILE A 132 -2.76 7.95 -9.29
CA ILE A 132 -3.19 9.14 -8.56
C ILE A 132 -2.80 9.06 -7.08
N ALA A 133 -3.06 7.92 -6.41
CA ALA A 133 -2.67 7.72 -5.02
C ALA A 133 -1.15 7.83 -4.83
N GLY A 134 -0.36 7.22 -5.73
CA GLY A 134 1.09 7.30 -5.69
C GLY A 134 1.62 8.72 -5.91
N ALA A 135 1.09 9.45 -6.89
CA ALA A 135 1.49 10.83 -7.17
C ALA A 135 1.13 11.77 -6.00
N ALA A 136 -0.12 11.70 -5.53
CA ALA A 136 -0.59 12.51 -4.41
C ALA A 136 0.20 12.20 -3.12
N LEU A 137 0.57 10.93 -2.89
CA LEU A 137 1.40 10.54 -1.76
C LEU A 137 2.79 11.20 -1.82
N LEU A 138 3.47 11.14 -2.96
CA LEU A 138 4.79 11.77 -3.12
C LEU A 138 4.72 13.27 -2.84
N ASP A 139 3.76 13.98 -3.44
CA ASP A 139 3.57 15.41 -3.24
C ASP A 139 3.20 15.76 -1.79
N SER A 140 2.44 14.88 -1.13
CA SER A 140 2.06 15.05 0.28
C SER A 140 3.23 14.82 1.23
N VAL A 141 4.12 13.86 0.95
CA VAL A 141 5.30 13.58 1.76
C VAL A 141 6.33 14.70 1.61
N ALA A 142 6.64 15.09 0.39
CA ALA A 142 7.64 16.11 0.12
C ALA A 142 7.23 16.95 -1.13
N PRO A 143 7.08 18.27 -0.98
CA PRO A 143 7.50 19.08 0.18
C PRO A 143 6.40 19.27 1.24
N ALA A 144 5.15 18.85 1.00
CA ALA A 144 4.01 19.38 1.73
C ALA A 144 4.02 19.05 3.23
N ALA A 145 4.23 17.79 3.64
CA ALA A 145 4.29 17.46 5.07
C ALA A 145 5.51 18.04 5.78
N ALA A 146 6.62 18.19 5.05
CA ALA A 146 7.89 18.65 5.61
C ALA A 146 7.95 20.17 5.86
N LEU A 147 7.20 20.98 5.11
CA LEU A 147 7.30 22.45 5.16
C LEU A 147 6.07 23.10 5.79
N PRO A 148 6.24 24.09 6.70
CA PRO A 148 5.16 24.63 7.52
C PRO A 148 4.10 25.44 6.76
N HIS A 149 4.42 25.95 5.57
CA HIS A 149 3.51 26.80 4.80
C HIS A 149 2.58 26.02 3.87
N TYR A 150 2.82 24.74 3.67
CA TYR A 150 1.88 23.86 2.99
C TYR A 150 0.86 23.35 4.01
N PHE A 151 -0.42 23.47 3.71
CA PHE A 151 -1.51 22.98 4.55
C PHE A 151 -1.26 23.30 6.05
N SER A 152 -1.14 24.62 6.37
CA SER A 152 -0.73 25.10 7.68
C SER A 152 -1.56 24.56 8.85
N ASP A 153 -2.83 24.25 8.59
CA ASP A 153 -3.79 23.77 9.58
C ASP A 153 -3.73 22.24 9.78
N ALA A 154 -2.99 21.51 8.94
CA ALA A 154 -2.84 20.06 8.99
C ALA A 154 -1.87 19.56 10.10
N GLY A 155 -1.50 20.39 11.06
CA GLY A 155 -0.59 20.05 12.16
C GLY A 155 0.87 20.41 11.91
N PRO A 156 1.75 20.14 12.90
CA PRO A 156 3.17 20.51 12.81
C PRO A 156 3.91 19.70 11.74
N PRO A 157 4.87 20.32 11.02
CA PRO A 157 5.63 19.65 9.98
C PRO A 157 6.32 18.37 10.44
N HIS A 158 6.43 17.42 9.52
CA HIS A 158 7.17 16.19 9.72
C HIS A 158 7.96 15.83 8.46
N GLN A 159 9.23 15.49 8.65
CA GLN A 159 10.12 15.00 7.59
C GLN A 159 10.15 13.49 7.61
N VAL A 160 9.61 12.87 6.57
CA VAL A 160 9.77 11.43 6.30
C VAL A 160 11.20 11.17 5.83
N SER A 161 11.84 10.11 6.30
CA SER A 161 13.21 9.78 5.89
C SER A 161 13.27 8.91 4.64
N THR A 162 12.31 8.02 4.46
CA THR A 162 12.32 7.04 3.36
C THR A 162 10.94 6.86 2.75
N VAL A 163 10.87 6.86 1.42
CA VAL A 163 9.69 6.43 0.67
C VAL A 163 10.02 5.15 -0.09
N LEU A 164 9.16 4.15 0.00
CA LEU A 164 9.23 2.88 -0.70
C LEU A 164 8.05 2.75 -1.66
N LEU A 165 8.34 2.80 -2.96
CA LEU A 165 7.32 2.66 -3.99
C LEU A 165 7.26 1.21 -4.47
N SER A 166 6.13 0.56 -4.23
CA SER A 166 5.87 -0.82 -4.64
C SER A 166 5.26 -0.90 -6.06
N ALA A 167 5.17 -2.11 -6.60
CA ALA A 167 4.70 -2.33 -7.96
C ALA A 167 5.44 -1.46 -9.00
N THR A 168 6.75 -1.26 -8.75
CA THR A 168 7.65 -0.49 -9.61
C THR A 168 8.22 -1.36 -10.74
N LEU A 169 8.60 -0.70 -11.84
CA LEU A 169 9.37 -1.34 -12.94
C LEU A 169 10.89 -1.25 -12.72
N GLU A 170 11.32 -0.44 -11.77
CA GLU A 170 12.73 -0.16 -11.48
C GLU A 170 13.04 -0.37 -9.98
N PRO A 171 12.88 -1.61 -9.45
CA PRO A 171 13.19 -1.87 -8.05
C PRO A 171 14.71 -1.75 -7.81
N ASP A 172 15.08 -1.07 -6.74
CA ASP A 172 16.46 -0.88 -6.29
C ASP A 172 16.65 -1.21 -4.79
N GLU A 173 15.56 -1.54 -4.10
CA GLU A 173 15.56 -1.99 -2.70
C GLU A 173 14.70 -3.24 -2.57
N TRP A 174 15.15 -4.22 -1.79
CA TRP A 174 14.40 -5.45 -1.52
C TRP A 174 14.28 -5.70 -0.01
N VAL A 175 13.10 -6.13 0.41
CA VAL A 175 12.84 -6.60 1.77
C VAL A 175 12.67 -8.11 1.72
N ASP A 176 13.52 -8.84 2.44
CA ASP A 176 13.36 -10.29 2.62
C ASP A 176 12.12 -10.58 3.45
N ILE A 177 11.21 -11.37 2.88
CA ILE A 177 9.93 -11.74 3.50
C ILE A 177 9.78 -13.26 3.69
N ALA A 178 10.90 -14.01 3.72
CA ALA A 178 10.85 -15.46 3.86
C ALA A 178 10.07 -15.92 5.10
N ASP A 179 10.20 -15.18 6.20
CA ASP A 179 9.50 -15.47 7.48
C ASP A 179 8.04 -14.99 7.52
N THR A 180 7.58 -14.23 6.51
CA THR A 180 6.23 -13.63 6.48
C THR A 180 5.47 -13.88 5.18
N ILE A 181 6.03 -14.67 4.26
CA ILE A 181 5.36 -15.00 2.99
C ILE A 181 4.03 -15.71 3.20
N GLU A 182 3.90 -16.57 4.20
CA GLU A 182 2.64 -17.25 4.50
C GLU A 182 1.61 -16.30 5.12
N THR A 183 2.04 -15.35 5.93
CA THR A 183 1.17 -14.27 6.43
C THR A 183 0.63 -13.43 5.27
N LYS A 184 1.51 -13.02 4.34
CA LYS A 184 1.11 -12.31 3.12
C LYS A 184 0.10 -13.09 2.30
N ALA A 185 0.37 -14.36 2.04
CA ALA A 185 -0.52 -15.22 1.25
C ALA A 185 -1.90 -15.35 1.91
N SER A 186 -1.93 -15.56 3.24
CA SER A 186 -3.19 -15.64 3.99
C SER A 186 -3.96 -14.31 4.01
N ALA A 187 -3.26 -13.18 4.10
CA ALA A 187 -3.86 -11.85 4.06
C ALA A 187 -4.53 -11.59 2.70
N VAL A 188 -3.84 -11.89 1.60
CA VAL A 188 -4.41 -11.74 0.24
C VAL A 188 -5.65 -12.61 0.05
N GLU A 189 -5.66 -13.83 0.58
CA GLU A 189 -6.82 -14.74 0.50
C GLU A 189 -8.04 -14.25 1.34
N CYS A 190 -7.89 -13.23 2.20
CA CYS A 190 -9.02 -12.60 2.87
C CYS A 190 -9.91 -11.82 1.89
N HIS A 191 -9.37 -11.33 0.78
CA HIS A 191 -10.08 -10.52 -0.22
C HIS A 191 -10.88 -11.39 -1.20
N ARG A 192 -11.81 -12.16 -0.66
CA ARG A 192 -12.59 -13.18 -1.39
C ARG A 192 -13.43 -12.59 -2.51
N THR A 193 -13.93 -11.37 -2.33
CA THR A 193 -14.72 -10.67 -3.36
C THR A 193 -13.91 -10.41 -4.63
N GLN A 194 -12.58 -10.32 -4.52
CA GLN A 194 -11.68 -10.07 -5.66
C GLN A 194 -11.15 -11.35 -6.30
N PHE A 195 -11.14 -12.47 -5.57
CA PHE A 195 -10.58 -13.74 -6.02
C PHE A 195 -11.61 -14.88 -5.99
N ALA A 196 -12.91 -14.55 -6.06
CA ALA A 196 -14.00 -15.53 -6.02
C ALA A 196 -13.84 -16.63 -7.10
N GLY A 197 -13.97 -17.89 -6.70
CA GLY A 197 -13.82 -19.05 -7.58
C GLY A 197 -12.37 -19.40 -7.93
N GLN A 198 -11.39 -18.78 -7.28
CA GLN A 198 -9.96 -19.00 -7.49
C GLN A 198 -9.25 -19.36 -6.17
N ASP A 199 -9.83 -20.30 -5.42
CA ASP A 199 -9.33 -20.69 -4.10
C ASP A 199 -7.84 -21.05 -4.14
N GLY A 200 -7.03 -20.41 -3.31
CA GLY A 200 -5.58 -20.59 -3.23
C GLY A 200 -4.76 -19.95 -4.35
N TRP A 201 -5.40 -19.47 -5.42
CA TRP A 201 -4.69 -18.89 -6.57
C TRP A 201 -3.98 -17.58 -6.19
N ALA A 202 -4.63 -16.73 -5.42
CA ALA A 202 -4.08 -15.44 -5.04
C ALA A 202 -2.83 -15.62 -4.15
N GLY A 203 -2.90 -16.53 -3.16
CA GLY A 203 -1.76 -16.89 -2.33
C GLY A 203 -0.59 -17.48 -3.13
N GLU A 204 -0.88 -18.37 -4.10
CA GLU A 204 0.17 -18.90 -4.98
C GLU A 204 0.78 -17.82 -5.89
N ALA A 205 -0.03 -16.91 -6.41
CA ALA A 205 0.44 -15.81 -7.26
C ALA A 205 1.41 -14.89 -6.52
N VAL A 206 1.10 -14.51 -5.26
CA VAL A 206 2.01 -13.67 -4.46
C VAL A 206 3.27 -14.42 -4.06
N ARG A 207 3.20 -15.73 -3.73
CA ARG A 207 4.41 -16.55 -3.48
C ARG A 207 5.32 -16.61 -4.70
N ARG A 208 4.76 -16.85 -5.89
CA ARG A 208 5.52 -16.88 -7.15
C ARG A 208 6.21 -15.55 -7.41
N ARG A 209 5.49 -14.42 -7.29
CA ARG A 209 6.05 -13.09 -7.47
C ARG A 209 7.16 -12.79 -6.45
N ALA A 210 6.93 -13.11 -5.18
CA ALA A 210 7.93 -12.93 -4.13
C ALA A 210 9.19 -13.79 -4.34
N ALA A 211 9.05 -15.02 -4.88
CA ALA A 211 10.18 -15.85 -5.26
C ALA A 211 10.95 -15.28 -6.46
N GLU A 212 10.28 -14.60 -7.40
CA GLU A 212 10.94 -13.89 -8.51
C GLU A 212 11.77 -12.72 -8.01
N GLU A 213 11.23 -11.90 -7.12
CA GLU A 213 11.98 -10.81 -6.49
C GLU A 213 13.07 -11.35 -5.55
N GLY A 214 12.83 -12.46 -4.86
CA GLY A 214 13.83 -13.14 -4.03
C GLY A 214 15.06 -13.57 -4.82
N ARG A 215 14.88 -14.08 -6.07
CA ARG A 215 16.02 -14.40 -6.94
C ARG A 215 16.88 -13.18 -7.30
N ARG A 216 16.26 -12.00 -7.44
CA ARG A 216 16.98 -10.75 -7.69
C ARG A 216 17.75 -10.28 -6.46
N ALA A 217 17.17 -10.48 -5.28
CA ALA A 217 17.75 -10.10 -3.99
C ALA A 217 18.73 -11.13 -3.40
N GLY A 218 18.81 -12.35 -3.97
CA GLY A 218 19.64 -13.43 -3.43
C GLY A 218 19.06 -14.10 -2.17
N VAL A 219 17.74 -14.03 -1.97
CA VAL A 219 16.97 -14.65 -0.88
C VAL A 219 15.84 -15.53 -1.42
N THR A 220 15.12 -16.25 -0.54
CA THR A 220 14.04 -17.14 -0.97
C THR A 220 12.81 -16.37 -1.47
N TYR A 221 12.37 -15.39 -0.70
CA TYR A 221 11.24 -14.54 -1.00
C TYR A 221 11.57 -13.09 -0.65
N ALA A 222 11.25 -12.17 -1.55
CA ALA A 222 11.40 -10.74 -1.31
C ALA A 222 10.25 -9.94 -1.90
N GLU A 223 10.12 -8.71 -1.44
CA GLU A 223 9.34 -7.65 -2.09
C GLU A 223 10.27 -6.55 -2.56
N GLY A 224 10.12 -6.16 -3.83
CA GLY A 224 10.94 -5.15 -4.47
C GLY A 224 10.28 -3.78 -4.44
N PHE A 225 11.07 -2.76 -4.15
CA PHE A 225 10.66 -1.37 -4.06
C PHE A 225 11.63 -0.46 -4.83
N ARG A 226 11.11 0.67 -5.30
CA ARG A 226 11.95 1.82 -5.61
C ARG A 226 12.07 2.66 -4.34
N ARG A 227 13.31 2.86 -3.89
CA ARG A 227 13.59 3.62 -2.66
C ARG A 227 13.94 5.07 -2.97
N LEU A 228 13.32 5.97 -2.24
CA LEU A 228 13.71 7.38 -2.18
C LEU A 228 14.17 7.67 -0.76
N THR A 229 15.41 8.14 -0.60
CA THR A 229 15.91 8.67 0.67
C THR A 229 15.75 10.17 0.62
N LEU A 230 14.86 10.69 1.47
CA LEU A 230 14.59 12.10 1.56
C LEU A 230 15.64 12.71 2.49
N GLY A 231 16.62 13.34 1.91
CA GLY A 231 17.75 13.90 2.65
C GLY A 231 17.37 15.07 3.55
N VAL A 232 18.16 15.20 4.54
CA VAL A 232 18.29 16.32 5.49
C VAL A 232 18.71 17.59 4.76
#